data_3040791419edb23e082d8d6983b04e72
#
_entry.id   3040791419edb23e082d8d6983b04e72
#
_cell.length_a   1.000
_cell.length_b   1.000
_cell.length_c   1.000
_cell.angle_alpha   90.00
_cell.angle_beta   90.00
_cell.angle_gamma   90.00
#
_symmetry.space_group_name_H-M   'P 1'
#
loop_
_entity.id
_entity.type
_entity.pdbx_description
1 polymer ?
#
loop_
_entity_poly.entity_id
_entity_poly.type
_entity_poly.pdbx_seq_one_letter_code
_entity_poly.pdbx_strand_id
1 'polypeptide(L)'
;MASLTEASPSAKPTREDRARARAAGKKERVSIWRIIPWSTHAFSMNALVVMVGYFTIYATDTLRLNPAIVGGLLVAAKIIDAVGALLAGYLVDVAPETRLGKARPFDLVIILCWAATACLFSTPGGLGDVAKYVWIFTSYVLLTAVFMPLYNANNPLYTARVFPKREHYSDVAAKSGLVTVLAAVIITVVMPIAVGNAGKDPNAWSLVAITAAVVFTLIGLVRFWVFRESPEAAAIDAERVRLKDILLVLRTNPFMWILSSMSLVVGIYASFTAGAYYFRYIVGNLALQGVVSISFVALIPLMFFFPVLIRKLSVSRMIAISSFIGAVGYLVMMFAGGNVAIIMVASVLTALASLPVSFLAPILVIDNSTYNEWKGHRRLESVGGALFSFSGTVGQAIAAGLTGVVLAMTGYNGGADEQSAQAIGGIVAVNSWVPAIFGVVEG
;
A
#
# COMPACT_ATOMS: atom_id res chain seq x y z
N MET A 1 -18.50 -21.71 -64.40
CA MET A 1 -18.03 -22.97 -63.83
C MET A 1 -16.71 -22.71 -63.14
N ALA A 2 -16.74 -22.52 -61.85
CA ALA A 2 -15.56 -22.39 -61.00
C ALA A 2 -15.74 -23.41 -59.86
N SER A 3 -14.80 -24.35 -59.79
CA SER A 3 -14.79 -25.51 -58.92
C SER A 3 -14.62 -25.10 -57.43
N LEU A 4 -15.59 -25.50 -56.66
CA LEU A 4 -15.49 -25.49 -55.18
C LEU A 4 -14.49 -26.58 -54.76
N THR A 5 -13.34 -26.19 -54.28
CA THR A 5 -12.37 -27.06 -53.61
C THR A 5 -12.88 -27.41 -52.23
N GLU A 6 -13.32 -28.65 -52.02
CA GLU A 6 -13.71 -29.21 -50.73
C GLU A 6 -12.55 -29.12 -49.73
N ALA A 7 -12.79 -28.47 -48.59
CA ALA A 7 -11.88 -28.50 -47.47
C ALA A 7 -11.88 -29.91 -46.84
N SER A 8 -10.73 -30.55 -46.84
CA SER A 8 -10.47 -31.86 -46.23
C SER A 8 -10.80 -31.83 -44.73
N PRO A 9 -11.47 -32.85 -44.14
CA PRO A 9 -11.78 -32.87 -42.71
C PRO A 9 -10.51 -32.95 -41.89
N SER A 10 -10.39 -32.05 -40.92
CA SER A 10 -9.24 -31.92 -40.02
C SER A 10 -8.94 -33.26 -39.33
N ALA A 11 -7.77 -33.82 -39.59
CA ALA A 11 -7.27 -35.02 -38.95
C ALA A 11 -7.25 -34.82 -37.42
N LYS A 12 -7.77 -35.80 -36.68
CA LYS A 12 -7.75 -35.77 -35.18
C LYS A 12 -6.29 -35.65 -34.73
N PRO A 13 -6.00 -34.73 -33.79
CA PRO A 13 -4.63 -34.50 -33.34
C PRO A 13 -4.00 -35.78 -32.83
N THR A 14 -2.82 -36.11 -33.32
CA THR A 14 -2.08 -37.32 -32.96
C THR A 14 -1.69 -37.32 -31.47
N ARG A 15 -1.28 -38.49 -30.98
CA ARG A 15 -0.80 -38.61 -29.57
C ARG A 15 0.43 -37.73 -29.35
N GLU A 16 1.25 -37.53 -30.38
CA GLU A 16 2.40 -36.63 -30.37
C GLU A 16 1.98 -35.14 -30.35
N ASP A 17 0.96 -34.77 -31.13
CA ASP A 17 0.44 -33.39 -31.14
C ASP A 17 -0.17 -33.03 -29.76
N ARG A 18 -0.86 -33.99 -29.14
CA ARG A 18 -1.37 -33.81 -27.77
C ARG A 18 -0.25 -33.77 -26.72
N ALA A 19 0.83 -34.53 -26.92
CA ALA A 19 2.01 -34.50 -26.07
C ALA A 19 2.78 -33.19 -26.23
N ARG A 20 2.95 -32.69 -27.48
CA ARG A 20 3.54 -31.38 -27.80
C ARG A 20 2.69 -30.25 -27.27
N ALA A 21 1.36 -30.30 -27.41
CA ALA A 21 0.44 -29.32 -26.85
C ALA A 21 0.44 -29.34 -25.32
N ARG A 22 0.57 -30.53 -24.69
CA ARG A 22 0.76 -30.65 -23.24
C ARG A 22 2.14 -30.17 -22.79
N ALA A 23 3.19 -30.40 -23.55
CA ALA A 23 4.53 -29.87 -23.27
C ALA A 23 4.60 -28.36 -23.48
N ALA A 24 3.97 -27.84 -24.55
CA ALA A 24 3.83 -26.40 -24.80
C ALA A 24 2.90 -25.71 -23.78
N GLY A 25 1.90 -26.43 -23.25
CA GLY A 25 1.01 -25.93 -22.17
C GLY A 25 1.58 -26.05 -20.75
N LYS A 26 2.75 -26.66 -20.60
CA LYS A 26 3.42 -26.73 -19.28
C LYS A 26 4.13 -25.39 -19.05
N LYS A 27 3.35 -24.40 -18.54
CA LYS A 27 3.90 -23.11 -18.14
C LYS A 27 5.12 -23.36 -17.26
N GLU A 28 6.27 -22.86 -17.71
CA GLU A 28 7.52 -22.93 -16.96
C GLU A 28 7.32 -22.12 -15.67
N ARG A 29 7.08 -22.80 -14.55
CA ARG A 29 6.76 -22.17 -13.27
C ARG A 29 8.02 -21.71 -12.58
N VAL A 30 8.03 -20.49 -12.09
CA VAL A 30 9.13 -19.99 -11.25
C VAL A 30 9.12 -20.70 -9.90
N SER A 31 10.26 -21.27 -9.50
CA SER A 31 10.38 -21.96 -8.22
C SER A 31 10.12 -21.03 -7.04
N ILE A 32 9.43 -21.50 -6.00
CA ILE A 32 9.17 -20.72 -4.77
C ILE A 32 10.48 -20.31 -4.08
N TRP A 33 11.52 -21.13 -4.14
CA TRP A 33 12.84 -20.83 -3.60
C TRP A 33 13.52 -19.64 -4.28
N ARG A 34 13.10 -19.30 -5.49
CA ARG A 34 13.53 -18.10 -6.21
C ARG A 34 12.65 -16.89 -5.88
N ILE A 35 11.39 -17.13 -5.52
CA ILE A 35 10.44 -16.09 -5.16
C ILE A 35 10.68 -15.54 -3.75
N ILE A 36 11.08 -16.40 -2.79
CA ILE A 36 11.35 -15.94 -1.42
C ILE A 36 12.41 -14.83 -1.38
N PRO A 37 13.63 -15.00 -1.94
CA PRO A 37 14.62 -13.92 -1.99
C PRO A 37 14.14 -12.72 -2.82
N TRP A 38 13.31 -12.95 -3.86
CA TRP A 38 12.71 -11.86 -4.63
C TRP A 38 11.77 -11.00 -3.79
N SER A 39 11.01 -11.61 -2.90
CA SER A 39 9.99 -10.93 -2.08
C SER A 39 10.55 -10.22 -0.84
N THR A 40 11.83 -10.38 -0.52
CA THR A 40 12.43 -9.76 0.67
C THR A 40 12.37 -8.24 0.66
N HIS A 41 12.41 -7.62 -0.53
CA HIS A 41 12.24 -6.19 -0.69
C HIS A 41 10.84 -5.72 -0.27
N ALA A 42 9.79 -6.46 -0.69
CA ALA A 42 8.42 -6.15 -0.32
C ALA A 42 8.20 -6.35 1.19
N PHE A 43 8.83 -7.36 1.79
CA PHE A 43 8.85 -7.56 3.23
C PHE A 43 9.42 -6.35 3.96
N SER A 44 10.60 -5.90 3.54
CA SER A 44 11.27 -4.73 4.11
C SER A 44 10.43 -3.45 3.95
N MET A 45 9.85 -3.21 2.78
CA MET A 45 9.01 -2.04 2.53
C MET A 45 7.70 -2.07 3.34
N ASN A 46 7.08 -3.24 3.51
CA ASN A 46 5.91 -3.36 4.39
C ASN A 46 6.25 -3.01 5.84
N ALA A 47 7.42 -3.46 6.34
CA ALA A 47 7.89 -3.10 7.67
C ALA A 47 8.05 -1.57 7.83
N LEU A 48 8.61 -0.93 6.81
CA LEU A 48 8.79 0.52 6.78
C LEU A 48 7.43 1.24 6.81
N VAL A 49 6.47 0.83 5.97
CA VAL A 49 5.12 1.42 5.93
C VAL A 49 4.42 1.29 7.29
N VAL A 50 4.51 0.12 7.92
CA VAL A 50 3.93 -0.11 9.25
C VAL A 50 4.62 0.76 10.30
N MET A 51 5.96 0.88 10.27
CA MET A 51 6.71 1.74 11.19
C MET A 51 6.30 3.21 11.04
N VAL A 52 6.21 3.71 9.80
CA VAL A 52 5.77 5.09 9.50
C VAL A 52 4.32 5.32 9.95
N GLY A 53 3.48 4.29 9.98
CA GLY A 53 2.13 4.37 10.53
C GLY A 53 2.08 4.82 12.01
N TYR A 54 3.14 4.64 12.77
CA TYR A 54 3.26 5.12 14.16
C TYR A 54 3.84 6.54 14.27
N PHE A 55 4.14 7.19 13.14
CA PHE A 55 4.74 8.53 13.15
C PHE A 55 3.89 9.54 13.91
N THR A 56 2.58 9.53 13.73
CA THR A 56 1.69 10.53 14.35
C THR A 56 1.74 10.44 15.87
N ILE A 57 1.63 9.23 16.44
CA ILE A 57 1.71 9.03 17.89
C ILE A 57 3.12 9.32 18.44
N TYR A 58 4.17 9.05 17.67
CA TYR A 58 5.53 9.46 18.03
C TYR A 58 5.65 10.98 18.12
N ALA A 59 5.16 11.70 17.11
CA ALA A 59 5.24 13.15 17.07
C ALA A 59 4.44 13.82 18.18
N THR A 60 3.23 13.31 18.49
CA THR A 60 2.34 13.91 19.48
C THR A 60 2.67 13.51 20.92
N ASP A 61 2.95 12.23 21.17
CA ASP A 61 3.11 11.70 22.53
C ASP A 61 4.55 11.75 23.01
N THR A 62 5.50 11.39 22.12
CA THR A 62 6.93 11.34 22.50
C THR A 62 7.57 12.70 22.35
N LEU A 63 7.35 13.39 21.22
CA LEU A 63 7.90 14.74 21.00
C LEU A 63 7.03 15.86 21.58
N ARG A 64 5.79 15.55 21.99
CA ARG A 64 4.79 16.48 22.58
C ARG A 64 4.42 17.64 21.65
N LEU A 65 4.39 17.36 20.33
CA LEU A 65 4.05 18.34 19.31
C LEU A 65 2.53 18.47 19.14
N ASN A 66 2.08 19.63 18.69
CA ASN A 66 0.66 19.91 18.49
C ASN A 66 0.07 19.03 17.37
N PRO A 67 -0.99 18.24 17.62
CA PRO A 67 -1.57 17.32 16.64
C PRO A 67 -2.07 18.00 15.35
N ALA A 68 -2.64 19.22 15.45
CA ALA A 68 -3.13 19.95 14.28
C ALA A 68 -1.97 20.37 13.37
N ILE A 69 -0.83 20.81 13.94
CA ILE A 69 0.35 21.17 13.15
C ILE A 69 0.93 19.92 12.50
N VAL A 70 1.04 18.81 13.24
CA VAL A 70 1.51 17.52 12.70
C VAL A 70 0.61 17.04 11.56
N GLY A 71 -0.71 17.09 11.73
CA GLY A 71 -1.68 16.78 10.68
C GLY A 71 -1.51 17.67 9.45
N GLY A 72 -1.34 18.97 9.65
CA GLY A 72 -1.08 19.94 8.57
C GLY A 72 0.22 19.65 7.81
N LEU A 73 1.30 19.29 8.52
CA LEU A 73 2.56 18.86 7.89
C LEU A 73 2.39 17.58 7.07
N LEU A 74 1.59 16.62 7.54
CA LEU A 74 1.29 15.41 6.77
C LEU A 74 0.50 15.71 5.50
N VAL A 75 -0.47 16.64 5.56
CA VAL A 75 -1.20 17.09 4.36
C VAL A 75 -0.23 17.73 3.36
N ALA A 76 0.63 18.64 3.82
CA ALA A 76 1.63 19.29 2.97
C ALA A 76 2.60 18.27 2.35
N ALA A 77 3.07 17.30 3.16
CA ALA A 77 3.94 16.22 2.67
C ALA A 77 3.25 15.40 1.57
N LYS A 78 1.97 15.08 1.69
CA LYS A 78 1.22 14.31 0.68
C LYS A 78 1.08 15.05 -0.66
N ILE A 79 1.01 16.37 -0.64
CA ILE A 79 1.05 17.16 -1.88
C ILE A 79 2.42 17.03 -2.56
N ILE A 80 3.50 17.08 -1.76
CA ILE A 80 4.87 16.89 -2.26
C ILE A 80 5.08 15.44 -2.75
N ASP A 81 4.51 14.44 -2.05
CA ASP A 81 4.54 13.02 -2.46
C ASP A 81 3.99 12.83 -3.88
N ALA A 82 2.90 13.49 -4.22
CA ALA A 82 2.29 13.40 -5.55
C ALA A 82 3.24 13.89 -6.66
N VAL A 83 3.97 14.99 -6.41
CA VAL A 83 5.00 15.50 -7.32
C VAL A 83 6.21 14.57 -7.35
N GLY A 84 6.64 14.09 -6.18
CA GLY A 84 7.77 13.18 -6.02
C GLY A 84 7.57 11.87 -6.79
N ALA A 85 6.37 11.31 -6.78
CA ALA A 85 6.04 10.09 -7.52
C ALA A 85 6.20 10.26 -9.04
N LEU A 86 5.81 11.40 -9.60
CA LEU A 86 5.99 11.71 -11.02
C LEU A 86 7.47 11.87 -11.38
N LEU A 87 8.22 12.60 -10.54
CA LEU A 87 9.66 12.79 -10.74
C LEU A 87 10.43 11.49 -10.62
N ALA A 88 10.06 10.62 -9.67
CA ALA A 88 10.68 9.32 -9.48
C ALA A 88 10.53 8.42 -10.72
N GLY A 89 9.31 8.35 -11.29
CA GLY A 89 9.08 7.63 -12.54
C GLY A 89 9.97 8.14 -13.67
N TYR A 90 10.03 9.46 -13.85
CA TYR A 90 10.89 10.08 -14.86
C TYR A 90 12.38 9.76 -14.63
N LEU A 91 12.87 9.87 -13.38
CA LEU A 91 14.28 9.60 -13.04
C LEU A 91 14.67 8.15 -13.31
N VAL A 92 13.79 7.19 -13.00
CA VAL A 92 14.02 5.77 -13.31
C VAL A 92 14.06 5.54 -14.81
N ASP A 93 13.18 6.19 -15.59
CA ASP A 93 13.11 6.04 -17.04
C ASP A 93 14.34 6.60 -17.76
N VAL A 94 14.85 7.76 -17.32
CA VAL A 94 16.02 8.41 -17.96
C VAL A 94 17.36 7.92 -17.42
N ALA A 95 17.36 7.09 -16.37
CA ALA A 95 18.59 6.58 -15.77
C ALA A 95 19.43 5.82 -16.80
N PRO A 96 20.76 6.07 -16.86
CA PRO A 96 21.67 5.38 -17.76
C PRO A 96 21.86 3.93 -17.34
N GLU A 97 22.21 3.07 -18.28
CA GLU A 97 22.66 1.73 -17.97
C GLU A 97 24.04 1.79 -17.29
N THR A 98 24.12 1.20 -16.10
CA THR A 98 25.37 1.08 -15.34
C THR A 98 25.96 -0.32 -15.47
N ARG A 99 27.18 -0.52 -14.93
CA ARG A 99 27.76 -1.87 -14.81
C ARG A 99 26.92 -2.86 -13.99
N LEU A 100 26.03 -2.36 -13.15
CA LEU A 100 25.09 -3.15 -12.34
C LEU A 100 23.74 -3.38 -13.02
N GLY A 101 23.53 -2.77 -14.18
CA GLY A 101 22.24 -2.69 -14.90
C GLY A 101 21.60 -1.32 -14.75
N LYS A 102 20.35 -1.16 -15.22
CA LYS A 102 19.57 0.08 -15.12
C LYS A 102 18.72 0.13 -13.86
N ALA A 103 18.02 -0.98 -13.55
CA ALA A 103 17.05 -1.07 -12.46
C ALA A 103 17.70 -1.46 -11.11
N ARG A 104 18.65 -2.38 -11.15
CA ARG A 104 19.31 -2.94 -9.96
C ARG A 104 19.91 -1.89 -9.00
N PRO A 105 20.57 -0.80 -9.45
CA PRO A 105 21.10 0.22 -8.55
C PRO A 105 20.02 0.89 -7.68
N PHE A 106 18.78 0.99 -8.18
CA PHE A 106 17.67 1.58 -7.42
C PHE A 106 17.23 0.71 -6.22
N ASP A 107 17.57 -0.58 -6.18
CA ASP A 107 17.33 -1.39 -4.99
C ASP A 107 18.15 -0.90 -3.78
N LEU A 108 19.28 -0.24 -4.01
CA LEU A 108 20.08 0.36 -2.93
C LEU A 108 19.37 1.55 -2.25
N VAL A 109 18.36 2.13 -2.88
CA VAL A 109 17.53 3.20 -2.30
C VAL A 109 16.84 2.73 -1.01
N ILE A 110 16.67 1.40 -0.81
CA ILE A 110 16.16 0.84 0.45
C ILE A 110 16.98 1.29 1.66
N ILE A 111 18.30 1.48 1.49
CA ILE A 111 19.20 1.98 2.54
C ILE A 111 18.79 3.41 2.93
N LEU A 112 18.51 4.26 1.93
CA LEU A 112 18.10 5.65 2.15
C LEU A 112 16.70 5.71 2.77
N CYS A 113 15.79 4.81 2.36
CA CYS A 113 14.45 4.69 2.96
C CYS A 113 14.55 4.42 4.46
N TRP A 114 15.34 3.42 4.86
CA TRP A 114 15.50 3.08 6.26
C TRP A 114 16.33 4.08 7.04
N ALA A 115 17.36 4.69 6.43
CA ALA A 115 18.11 5.78 7.05
C ALA A 115 17.21 6.99 7.35
N ALA A 116 16.35 7.40 6.40
CA ALA A 116 15.38 8.48 6.61
C ALA A 116 14.36 8.10 7.68
N THR A 117 13.92 6.84 7.75
CA THR A 117 13.04 6.35 8.81
C THR A 117 13.72 6.39 10.18
N ALA A 118 14.97 5.96 10.28
CA ALA A 118 15.74 6.06 11.50
C ALA A 118 15.91 7.53 11.94
N CYS A 119 16.24 8.45 11.01
CA CYS A 119 16.31 9.88 11.29
C CYS A 119 14.96 10.44 11.77
N LEU A 120 13.85 10.04 11.17
CA LEU A 120 12.50 10.50 11.52
C LEU A 120 12.17 10.15 12.98
N PHE A 121 12.45 8.94 13.42
CA PHE A 121 12.19 8.46 14.78
C PHE A 121 13.34 8.69 15.78
N SER A 122 14.39 9.39 15.36
CA SER A 122 15.53 9.78 16.19
C SER A 122 15.66 11.29 16.26
N THR A 123 14.54 11.99 16.44
CA THR A 123 14.54 13.46 16.58
C THR A 123 15.30 13.88 17.85
N PRO A 124 16.34 14.73 17.75
CA PRO A 124 17.13 15.12 18.90
C PRO A 124 16.30 15.85 19.95
N GLY A 125 16.35 15.38 21.20
CA GLY A 125 15.54 15.92 22.30
C GLY A 125 15.84 17.38 22.68
N GLY A 126 17.05 17.85 22.44
CA GLY A 126 17.48 19.23 22.75
C GLY A 126 16.97 20.30 21.78
N LEU A 127 16.26 19.93 20.71
CA LEU A 127 15.71 20.88 19.75
C LEU A 127 14.48 21.60 20.31
N GLY A 128 14.37 22.92 20.00
CA GLY A 128 13.12 23.64 20.22
C GLY A 128 12.01 23.15 19.27
N ASP A 129 10.76 23.42 19.59
CA ASP A 129 9.59 22.87 18.87
C ASP A 129 9.62 23.15 17.37
N VAL A 130 9.98 24.36 16.95
CA VAL A 130 10.07 24.70 15.52
C VAL A 130 11.12 23.82 14.81
N ALA A 131 12.28 23.61 15.44
CA ALA A 131 13.32 22.76 14.87
C ALA A 131 12.88 21.28 14.80
N LYS A 132 12.10 20.79 15.80
CA LYS A 132 11.50 19.46 15.74
C LYS A 132 10.52 19.33 14.57
N TYR A 133 9.63 20.32 14.35
CA TYR A 133 8.72 20.32 13.19
C TYR A 133 9.49 20.27 11.86
N VAL A 134 10.53 21.07 11.71
CA VAL A 134 11.37 21.07 10.50
C VAL A 134 12.06 19.72 10.32
N TRP A 135 12.61 19.15 11.40
CA TRP A 135 13.30 17.85 11.36
C TRP A 135 12.37 16.72 10.91
N ILE A 136 11.22 16.58 11.56
CA ILE A 136 10.27 15.51 11.24
C ILE A 136 9.67 15.68 9.84
N PHE A 137 9.37 16.93 9.44
CA PHE A 137 8.83 17.22 8.12
C PHE A 137 9.84 16.89 7.02
N THR A 138 11.09 17.36 7.18
CA THR A 138 12.14 17.10 6.19
C THR A 138 12.43 15.60 6.06
N SER A 139 12.59 14.90 7.19
CA SER A 139 12.83 13.46 7.20
C SER A 139 11.67 12.67 6.60
N TYR A 140 10.42 13.06 6.92
CA TYR A 140 9.21 12.45 6.37
C TYR A 140 9.10 12.68 4.86
N VAL A 141 9.29 13.91 4.37
CA VAL A 141 9.23 14.24 2.94
C VAL A 141 10.34 13.55 2.17
N LEU A 142 11.59 13.51 2.66
CA LEU A 142 12.67 12.74 2.02
C LEU A 142 12.30 11.27 1.89
N LEU A 143 11.71 10.70 2.92
CA LEU A 143 11.28 9.31 2.90
C LEU A 143 10.15 9.08 1.89
N THR A 144 9.04 9.83 2.01
CA THR A 144 7.78 9.53 1.32
C THR A 144 7.68 10.14 -0.07
N ALA A 145 8.30 11.30 -0.31
CA ALA A 145 8.27 12.00 -1.60
C ALA A 145 9.48 11.72 -2.49
N VAL A 146 10.60 11.25 -1.93
CA VAL A 146 11.83 11.02 -2.72
C VAL A 146 12.18 9.54 -2.74
N PHE A 147 12.51 8.93 -1.59
CA PHE A 147 13.09 7.60 -1.58
C PHE A 147 12.09 6.48 -1.86
N MET A 148 10.92 6.49 -1.21
CA MET A 148 9.89 5.48 -1.46
C MET A 148 9.37 5.50 -2.90
N PRO A 149 9.07 6.66 -3.52
CA PRO A 149 8.66 6.70 -4.91
C PRO A 149 9.73 6.19 -5.89
N LEU A 150 11.00 6.53 -5.70
CA LEU A 150 12.10 6.01 -6.51
C LEU A 150 12.18 4.48 -6.44
N TYR A 151 12.08 3.95 -5.24
CA TYR A 151 12.10 2.51 -5.01
C TYR A 151 10.89 1.80 -5.65
N ASN A 152 9.69 2.37 -5.48
CA ASN A 152 8.46 1.80 -6.02
C ASN A 152 8.38 1.89 -7.55
N ALA A 153 8.81 3.02 -8.16
CA ALA A 153 8.84 3.22 -9.61
C ALA A 153 9.78 2.22 -10.30
N ASN A 154 10.85 1.81 -9.62
CA ASN A 154 11.81 0.83 -10.14
C ASN A 154 11.25 -0.60 -10.18
N ASN A 155 10.29 -0.95 -9.33
CA ASN A 155 9.87 -2.34 -9.13
C ASN A 155 9.34 -3.04 -10.40
N PRO A 156 8.46 -2.43 -11.22
CA PRO A 156 8.02 -3.01 -12.49
C PRO A 156 9.17 -3.21 -13.48
N LEU A 157 10.05 -2.23 -13.61
CA LEU A 157 11.21 -2.28 -14.50
C LEU A 157 12.15 -3.43 -14.10
N TYR A 158 12.47 -3.54 -12.81
CA TYR A 158 13.36 -4.59 -12.31
C TYR A 158 12.73 -5.97 -12.46
N THR A 159 11.42 -6.10 -12.24
CA THR A 159 10.69 -7.35 -12.49
C THR A 159 10.81 -7.80 -13.94
N ALA A 160 10.60 -6.88 -14.90
CA ALA A 160 10.70 -7.16 -16.32
C ALA A 160 12.13 -7.54 -16.73
N ARG A 161 13.14 -6.93 -16.13
CA ARG A 161 14.56 -7.20 -16.43
C ARG A 161 15.10 -8.48 -15.82
N VAL A 162 14.54 -8.95 -14.70
CA VAL A 162 14.94 -10.21 -14.06
C VAL A 162 14.17 -11.41 -14.62
N PHE A 163 12.91 -11.20 -14.99
CA PHE A 163 12.03 -12.25 -15.53
C PHE A 163 11.54 -11.86 -16.93
N PRO A 164 12.37 -12.00 -17.99
CA PRO A 164 12.05 -11.48 -19.32
C PRO A 164 10.86 -12.17 -20.00
N LYS A 165 10.51 -13.41 -19.59
CA LYS A 165 9.38 -14.13 -20.15
C LYS A 165 8.06 -13.63 -19.55
N ARG A 166 7.14 -13.10 -20.36
CA ARG A 166 5.80 -12.63 -19.92
C ARG A 166 5.01 -13.67 -19.15
N GLU A 167 5.21 -14.95 -19.45
CA GLU A 167 4.55 -16.07 -18.76
C GLU A 167 4.94 -16.15 -17.27
N HIS A 168 6.14 -15.69 -16.92
CA HIS A 168 6.61 -15.67 -15.53
C HIS A 168 5.97 -14.56 -14.71
N TYR A 169 5.51 -13.46 -15.31
CA TYR A 169 4.98 -12.30 -14.55
C TYR A 169 3.79 -12.67 -13.68
N SER A 170 2.82 -13.41 -14.20
CA SER A 170 1.64 -13.84 -13.44
C SER A 170 2.01 -14.79 -12.30
N ASP A 171 2.96 -15.70 -12.54
CA ASP A 171 3.42 -16.66 -11.53
C ASP A 171 4.26 -15.99 -10.44
N VAL A 172 5.15 -15.06 -10.82
CA VAL A 172 5.92 -14.22 -9.88
C VAL A 172 4.99 -13.35 -9.07
N ALA A 173 4.05 -12.64 -9.70
CA ALA A 173 3.10 -11.76 -9.01
C ALA A 173 2.24 -12.53 -8.00
N ALA A 174 1.69 -13.69 -8.38
CA ALA A 174 0.85 -14.50 -7.50
C ALA A 174 1.64 -15.03 -6.29
N LYS A 175 2.82 -15.60 -6.52
CA LYS A 175 3.63 -16.17 -5.44
C LYS A 175 4.27 -15.10 -4.56
N SER A 176 4.76 -14.01 -5.14
CA SER A 176 5.27 -12.86 -4.38
C SER A 176 4.18 -12.23 -3.55
N GLY A 177 2.96 -12.10 -4.10
CA GLY A 177 1.80 -11.61 -3.37
C GLY A 177 1.51 -12.43 -2.12
N LEU A 178 1.52 -13.77 -2.23
CA LEU A 178 1.34 -14.65 -1.07
C LEU A 178 2.43 -14.44 -0.01
N VAL A 179 3.70 -14.43 -0.43
CA VAL A 179 4.82 -14.19 0.50
C VAL A 179 4.70 -12.81 1.15
N THR A 180 4.30 -11.79 0.40
CA THR A 180 4.12 -10.43 0.89
C THR A 180 2.99 -10.34 1.93
N VAL A 181 1.86 -11.04 1.72
CA VAL A 181 0.76 -11.08 2.69
C VAL A 181 1.19 -11.76 3.99
N LEU A 182 1.87 -12.91 3.91
CA LEU A 182 2.39 -13.60 5.09
C LEU A 182 3.40 -12.71 5.86
N ALA A 183 4.26 -12.02 5.11
CA ALA A 183 5.21 -11.07 5.67
C ALA A 183 4.52 -9.90 6.36
N ALA A 184 3.47 -9.34 5.75
CA ALA A 184 2.69 -8.24 6.32
C ALA A 184 2.04 -8.65 7.64
N VAL A 185 1.50 -9.87 7.76
CA VAL A 185 0.95 -10.39 9.02
C VAL A 185 2.03 -10.43 10.12
N ILE A 186 3.22 -10.92 9.82
CA ILE A 186 4.32 -10.96 10.80
C ILE A 186 4.66 -9.54 11.28
N ILE A 187 4.80 -8.60 10.35
CA ILE A 187 5.18 -7.22 10.66
C ILE A 187 4.12 -6.52 11.49
N THR A 188 2.84 -6.70 11.14
CA THR A 188 1.72 -6.06 11.86
C THR A 188 1.54 -6.62 13.28
N VAL A 189 2.12 -7.77 13.60
CA VAL A 189 2.20 -8.32 14.95
C VAL A 189 3.44 -7.78 15.68
N VAL A 190 4.61 -7.87 15.07
CA VAL A 190 5.90 -7.57 15.72
C VAL A 190 6.07 -6.07 15.97
N MET A 191 5.72 -5.23 14.99
CA MET A 191 5.98 -3.78 15.07
C MET A 191 5.22 -3.09 16.22
N PRO A 192 3.91 -3.31 16.43
CA PRO A 192 3.20 -2.73 17.59
C PRO A 192 3.79 -3.15 18.94
N ILE A 193 4.28 -4.39 19.04
CA ILE A 193 4.92 -4.88 20.26
C ILE A 193 6.22 -4.11 20.52
N ALA A 194 7.05 -3.93 19.50
CA ALA A 194 8.31 -3.19 19.61
C ALA A 194 8.06 -1.72 19.98
N VAL A 195 7.13 -1.07 19.29
CA VAL A 195 6.74 0.34 19.52
C VAL A 195 6.04 0.51 20.87
N GLY A 196 5.18 -0.44 21.25
CA GLY A 196 4.49 -0.43 22.53
C GLY A 196 5.45 -0.46 23.72
N ASN A 197 6.52 -1.26 23.61
CA ASN A 197 7.57 -1.33 24.64
C ASN A 197 8.43 -0.04 24.70
N ALA A 198 8.54 0.73 23.61
CA ALA A 198 9.21 2.02 23.61
C ALA A 198 8.45 3.10 24.42
N GLY A 199 7.13 2.96 24.56
CA GLY A 199 6.31 3.87 25.35
C GLY A 199 6.39 5.33 24.87
N LYS A 200 6.74 6.25 25.78
CA LYS A 200 6.95 7.69 25.48
C LYS A 200 8.45 8.08 25.51
N ASP A 201 9.37 7.12 25.63
CA ASP A 201 10.82 7.41 25.69
C ASP A 201 11.40 7.62 24.29
N PRO A 202 11.94 8.82 23.96
CA PRO A 202 12.55 9.11 22.66
C PRO A 202 13.74 8.19 22.33
N ASN A 203 14.52 7.80 23.35
CA ASN A 203 15.69 6.93 23.14
C ASN A 203 15.26 5.51 22.77
N ALA A 204 14.20 5.00 23.41
CA ALA A 204 13.65 3.69 23.08
C ALA A 204 13.06 3.68 21.65
N TRP A 205 12.39 4.75 21.22
CA TRP A 205 11.93 4.90 19.84
C TRP A 205 13.08 4.91 18.85
N SER A 206 14.15 5.67 19.13
CA SER A 206 15.36 5.69 18.30
C SER A 206 15.99 4.30 18.18
N LEU A 207 16.07 3.56 19.30
CA LEU A 207 16.63 2.21 19.32
C LEU A 207 15.78 1.25 18.46
N VAL A 208 14.46 1.28 18.59
CA VAL A 208 13.54 0.48 17.77
C VAL A 208 13.71 0.82 16.29
N ALA A 209 13.75 2.11 15.95
CA ALA A 209 13.86 2.56 14.55
C ALA A 209 15.23 2.18 13.94
N ILE A 210 16.32 2.37 14.67
CA ILE A 210 17.67 2.02 14.19
C ILE A 210 17.81 0.49 14.05
N THR A 211 17.31 -0.27 15.02
CA THR A 211 17.33 -1.75 14.96
C THR A 211 16.52 -2.24 13.76
N ALA A 212 15.31 -1.70 13.57
CA ALA A 212 14.47 -2.01 12.41
C ALA A 212 15.18 -1.61 11.10
N ALA A 213 15.80 -0.42 11.06
CA ALA A 213 16.54 0.04 9.88
C ALA A 213 17.67 -0.91 9.50
N VAL A 214 18.47 -1.37 10.45
CA VAL A 214 19.54 -2.33 10.18
C VAL A 214 18.98 -3.66 9.69
N VAL A 215 18.05 -4.26 10.44
CA VAL A 215 17.50 -5.58 10.13
C VAL A 215 16.79 -5.59 8.78
N PHE A 216 15.87 -4.65 8.56
CA PHE A 216 15.08 -4.63 7.33
C PHE A 216 15.83 -4.10 6.11
N THR A 217 16.87 -3.29 6.29
CA THR A 217 17.81 -2.97 5.19
C THR A 217 18.54 -4.23 4.73
N LEU A 218 19.09 -5.01 5.65
CA LEU A 218 19.79 -6.26 5.31
C LEU A 218 18.85 -7.25 4.61
N ILE A 219 17.63 -7.40 5.10
CA ILE A 219 16.60 -8.24 4.47
C ILE A 219 16.25 -7.72 3.07
N GLY A 220 16.03 -6.40 2.91
CA GLY A 220 15.67 -5.79 1.63
C GLY A 220 16.78 -5.90 0.58
N LEU A 221 18.03 -5.84 0.99
CA LEU A 221 19.20 -5.97 0.12
C LEU A 221 19.42 -7.40 -0.41
N VAL A 222 18.79 -8.44 0.17
CA VAL A 222 18.91 -9.82 -0.34
C VAL A 222 18.52 -9.88 -1.82
N ARG A 223 17.48 -9.18 -2.23
CA ARG A 223 17.08 -9.10 -3.65
C ARG A 223 18.22 -8.56 -4.51
N PHE A 224 18.86 -7.48 -4.10
CA PHE A 224 19.99 -6.86 -4.81
C PHE A 224 21.16 -7.84 -4.98
N TRP A 225 21.49 -8.62 -3.97
CA TRP A 225 22.63 -9.55 -4.03
C TRP A 225 22.34 -10.79 -4.87
N VAL A 226 21.13 -11.34 -4.77
CA VAL A 226 20.74 -12.60 -5.42
C VAL A 226 20.41 -12.42 -6.89
N PHE A 227 19.76 -11.31 -7.28
CA PHE A 227 19.26 -11.12 -8.63
C PHE A 227 20.12 -10.17 -9.45
N ARG A 228 20.28 -10.54 -10.73
CA ARG A 228 20.93 -9.72 -11.75
C ARG A 228 19.98 -9.55 -12.92
N GLU A 229 20.09 -8.43 -13.62
CA GLU A 229 19.31 -8.16 -14.82
C GLU A 229 19.76 -9.08 -15.96
N SER A 230 18.80 -9.56 -16.76
CA SER A 230 19.07 -10.35 -17.96
C SER A 230 19.54 -9.42 -19.09
N PRO A 231 20.59 -9.77 -19.83
CA PRO A 231 21.04 -8.98 -21.00
C PRO A 231 19.97 -8.84 -22.08
N GLU A 232 19.05 -9.83 -22.16
CA GLU A 232 17.96 -9.87 -23.16
C GLU A 232 16.84 -8.86 -22.88
N ALA A 233 16.79 -8.32 -21.68
CA ALA A 233 15.70 -7.43 -21.21
C ALA A 233 15.90 -5.95 -21.60
N ALA A 234 17.01 -5.57 -22.23
CA ALA A 234 17.34 -4.18 -22.58
C ALA A 234 16.37 -3.53 -23.59
N ALA A 235 15.48 -4.31 -24.24
CA ALA A 235 14.60 -3.85 -25.31
C ALA A 235 13.15 -3.52 -24.88
N ILE A 236 12.82 -3.52 -23.56
CA ILE A 236 11.46 -3.24 -23.10
C ILE A 236 11.33 -1.75 -22.78
N ASP A 237 10.92 -0.98 -23.80
CA ASP A 237 10.53 0.42 -23.61
C ASP A 237 9.16 0.50 -22.93
N ALA A 238 9.11 1.08 -21.74
CA ALA A 238 7.86 1.43 -21.07
C ALA A 238 7.22 2.63 -21.79
N GLU A 239 5.96 2.52 -22.17
CA GLU A 239 5.22 3.60 -22.85
C GLU A 239 5.06 4.79 -21.88
N ARG A 240 5.59 5.96 -22.26
CA ARG A 240 5.57 7.17 -21.41
C ARG A 240 4.17 7.77 -21.36
N VAL A 241 3.61 7.88 -20.16
CA VAL A 241 2.36 8.59 -19.91
C VAL A 241 2.60 10.09 -19.94
N ARG A 242 1.82 10.83 -20.74
CA ARG A 242 1.90 12.29 -20.85
C ARG A 242 0.76 12.93 -20.06
N LEU A 243 1.01 14.08 -19.44
CA LEU A 243 -0.03 14.86 -18.73
C LEU A 243 -1.26 15.14 -19.60
N LYS A 244 -1.05 15.35 -20.90
CA LYS A 244 -2.13 15.52 -21.88
C LYS A 244 -3.08 14.33 -21.96
N ASP A 245 -2.54 13.13 -21.84
CA ASP A 245 -3.31 11.87 -21.90
C ASP A 245 -4.20 11.74 -20.65
N ILE A 246 -3.68 12.18 -19.49
CA ILE A 246 -4.45 12.22 -18.22
C ILE A 246 -5.64 13.16 -18.35
N LEU A 247 -5.41 14.38 -18.80
CA LEU A 247 -6.48 15.39 -18.99
C LEU A 247 -7.51 14.93 -20.02
N LEU A 248 -7.09 14.29 -21.09
CA LEU A 248 -7.98 13.75 -22.12
C LEU A 248 -8.91 12.70 -21.52
N VAL A 249 -8.36 11.72 -20.78
CA VAL A 249 -9.16 10.63 -20.16
C VAL A 249 -10.14 11.21 -19.15
N LEU A 250 -9.72 12.13 -18.29
CA LEU A 250 -10.61 12.78 -17.32
C LEU A 250 -11.78 13.51 -18.00
N ARG A 251 -11.55 14.12 -19.18
CA ARG A 251 -12.58 14.86 -19.91
C ARG A 251 -13.53 13.94 -20.69
N THR A 252 -13.06 12.82 -21.17
CA THR A 252 -13.82 11.96 -22.11
C THR A 252 -14.46 10.73 -21.47
N ASN A 253 -13.98 10.29 -20.32
CA ASN A 253 -14.46 9.10 -19.64
C ASN A 253 -15.05 9.40 -18.27
N PRO A 254 -16.39 9.44 -18.12
CA PRO A 254 -17.04 9.70 -16.83
C PRO A 254 -16.77 8.59 -15.79
N PHE A 255 -16.52 7.34 -16.20
CA PHE A 255 -16.22 6.25 -15.27
C PHE A 255 -14.88 6.43 -14.56
N MET A 256 -13.97 7.24 -15.13
CA MET A 256 -12.72 7.60 -14.44
C MET A 256 -12.96 8.44 -13.20
N TRP A 257 -13.99 9.30 -13.19
CA TRP A 257 -14.37 10.07 -12.01
C TRP A 257 -14.91 9.16 -10.91
N ILE A 258 -15.73 8.15 -11.27
CA ILE A 258 -16.24 7.16 -10.33
C ILE A 258 -15.08 6.36 -9.72
N LEU A 259 -14.16 5.87 -10.54
CA LEU A 259 -12.97 5.13 -10.09
C LEU A 259 -12.06 5.99 -9.20
N SER A 260 -11.85 7.26 -9.56
CA SER A 260 -11.06 8.20 -8.78
C SER A 260 -11.73 8.54 -7.44
N SER A 261 -13.05 8.75 -7.44
CA SER A 261 -13.81 9.02 -6.21
C SER A 261 -13.79 7.82 -5.26
N MET A 262 -13.94 6.61 -5.79
CA MET A 262 -13.81 5.37 -5.01
C MET A 262 -12.42 5.27 -4.37
N SER A 263 -11.35 5.49 -5.15
CA SER A 263 -9.98 5.45 -4.63
C SER A 263 -9.73 6.52 -3.55
N LEU A 264 -10.29 7.72 -3.73
CA LEU A 264 -10.22 8.80 -2.75
C LEU A 264 -10.89 8.41 -1.44
N VAL A 265 -12.12 7.88 -1.50
CA VAL A 265 -12.88 7.48 -0.31
C VAL A 265 -12.17 6.33 0.42
N VAL A 266 -11.69 5.32 -0.31
CA VAL A 266 -10.87 4.23 0.27
C VAL A 266 -9.61 4.81 0.92
N GLY A 267 -8.93 5.74 0.24
CA GLY A 267 -7.75 6.41 0.77
C GLY A 267 -8.05 7.12 2.10
N ILE A 268 -9.24 7.72 2.25
CA ILE A 268 -9.65 8.36 3.50
C ILE A 268 -9.84 7.31 4.60
N TYR A 269 -10.79 6.38 4.47
CA TYR A 269 -11.15 5.51 5.61
C TYR A 269 -10.06 4.47 5.95
N ALA A 270 -9.29 4.01 4.96
CA ALA A 270 -8.21 3.05 5.21
C ALA A 270 -6.94 3.69 5.81
N SER A 271 -6.85 5.01 5.85
CA SER A 271 -5.64 5.71 6.26
C SER A 271 -5.77 6.49 7.56
N PHE A 272 -6.88 6.32 8.29
CA PHE A 272 -6.97 6.90 9.63
C PHE A 272 -5.94 6.26 10.56
N THR A 273 -5.05 7.07 11.12
CA THR A 273 -3.92 6.64 11.96
C THR A 273 -4.26 6.62 13.46
N ALA A 274 -5.54 6.64 13.78
CA ALA A 274 -6.00 6.73 15.17
C ALA A 274 -5.89 5.40 15.94
N GLY A 275 -5.62 4.28 15.29
CA GLY A 275 -5.51 2.97 15.93
C GLY A 275 -4.48 2.94 17.06
N ALA A 276 -3.30 3.54 16.86
CA ALA A 276 -2.29 3.61 17.90
C ALA A 276 -2.75 4.37 19.15
N TYR A 277 -3.48 5.47 18.97
CA TYR A 277 -4.08 6.24 20.09
C TYR A 277 -5.16 5.43 20.79
N TYR A 278 -6.00 4.72 20.05
CA TYR A 278 -7.05 3.85 20.61
C TYR A 278 -6.45 2.78 21.51
N PHE A 279 -5.43 2.06 21.04
CA PHE A 279 -4.77 1.02 21.83
C PHE A 279 -4.01 1.59 23.02
N ARG A 280 -3.44 2.79 22.92
CA ARG A 280 -2.72 3.42 24.01
C ARG A 280 -3.63 3.94 25.13
N TYR A 281 -4.72 4.64 24.78
CA TYR A 281 -5.52 5.40 25.74
C TYR A 281 -6.87 4.76 26.09
N ILE A 282 -7.40 3.85 25.27
CA ILE A 282 -8.66 3.17 25.53
C ILE A 282 -8.41 1.73 25.97
N VAL A 283 -7.57 1.00 25.24
CA VAL A 283 -7.17 -0.37 25.61
C VAL A 283 -6.12 -0.37 26.72
N GLY A 284 -5.34 0.71 26.85
CA GLY A 284 -4.28 0.87 27.85
C GLY A 284 -2.97 0.18 27.50
N ASN A 285 -2.88 -0.49 26.33
CA ASN A 285 -1.66 -1.20 25.90
C ASN A 285 -1.52 -1.23 24.38
N LEU A 286 -0.56 -0.44 23.87
CA LEU A 286 -0.29 -0.36 22.43
C LEU A 286 0.17 -1.70 21.82
N ALA A 287 0.88 -2.53 22.58
CA ALA A 287 1.36 -3.83 22.11
C ALA A 287 0.21 -4.79 21.76
N LEU A 288 -0.98 -4.64 22.36
CA LEU A 288 -2.17 -5.44 22.06
C LEU A 288 -2.67 -5.20 20.62
N GLN A 289 -2.31 -4.10 19.98
CA GLN A 289 -2.57 -3.89 18.55
C GLN A 289 -1.94 -5.02 17.71
N GLY A 290 -0.73 -5.48 18.08
CA GLY A 290 -0.10 -6.63 17.44
C GLY A 290 -0.90 -7.92 17.63
N VAL A 291 -1.43 -8.16 18.82
CA VAL A 291 -2.29 -9.33 19.12
C VAL A 291 -3.57 -9.28 18.28
N VAL A 292 -4.21 -8.12 18.20
CA VAL A 292 -5.41 -7.94 17.35
C VAL A 292 -5.10 -8.17 15.88
N SER A 293 -3.91 -7.81 15.41
CA SER A 293 -3.49 -8.04 14.01
C SER A 293 -3.45 -9.52 13.63
N ILE A 294 -3.33 -10.44 14.59
CA ILE A 294 -3.41 -11.89 14.34
C ILE A 294 -4.79 -12.26 13.76
N SER A 295 -5.85 -11.53 14.12
CA SER A 295 -7.19 -11.77 13.58
C SER A 295 -7.28 -11.64 12.06
N PHE A 296 -6.37 -10.87 11.41
CA PHE A 296 -6.31 -10.75 9.96
C PHE A 296 -5.94 -12.07 9.25
N VAL A 297 -5.38 -13.04 9.96
CA VAL A 297 -5.17 -14.40 9.44
C VAL A 297 -6.51 -15.03 9.00
N ALA A 298 -7.61 -14.68 9.66
CA ALA A 298 -8.95 -15.13 9.29
C ALA A 298 -9.39 -14.65 7.88
N LEU A 299 -8.75 -13.63 7.32
CA LEU A 299 -9.02 -13.14 5.97
C LEU A 299 -8.35 -13.99 4.88
N ILE A 300 -7.31 -14.76 5.20
CA ILE A 300 -6.57 -15.58 4.22
C ILE A 300 -7.48 -16.60 3.54
N PRO A 301 -8.30 -17.40 4.23
CA PRO A 301 -9.25 -18.31 3.58
C PRO A 301 -10.23 -17.57 2.66
N LEU A 302 -10.67 -16.38 3.05
CA LEU A 302 -11.62 -15.60 2.25
C LEU A 302 -11.03 -15.22 0.89
N MET A 303 -9.73 -14.94 0.81
CA MET A 303 -9.04 -14.61 -0.44
C MET A 303 -9.13 -15.76 -1.47
N PHE A 304 -9.17 -17.02 -1.02
CA PHE A 304 -9.36 -18.16 -1.91
C PHE A 304 -10.78 -18.25 -2.47
N PHE A 305 -11.77 -17.66 -1.79
CA PHE A 305 -13.16 -17.60 -2.26
C PHE A 305 -13.43 -16.42 -3.20
N PHE A 306 -12.53 -15.42 -3.29
CA PHE A 306 -12.71 -14.26 -4.17
C PHE A 306 -13.03 -14.62 -5.62
N PRO A 307 -12.34 -15.57 -6.29
CA PRO A 307 -12.67 -15.94 -7.67
C PRO A 307 -14.07 -16.52 -7.84
N VAL A 308 -14.60 -17.18 -6.82
CA VAL A 308 -15.97 -17.73 -6.82
C VAL A 308 -16.99 -16.62 -6.62
N LEU A 309 -16.69 -15.68 -5.72
CA LEU A 309 -17.52 -14.51 -5.45
C LEU A 309 -17.62 -13.58 -6.67
N ILE A 310 -16.52 -13.31 -7.36
CA ILE A 310 -16.48 -12.49 -8.58
C ILE A 310 -17.35 -13.11 -9.69
N ARG A 311 -17.39 -14.45 -9.80
CA ARG A 311 -18.25 -15.13 -10.80
C ARG A 311 -19.73 -15.03 -10.50
N LYS A 312 -20.13 -14.90 -9.22
CA LYS A 312 -21.52 -14.83 -8.78
C LYS A 312 -22.03 -13.40 -8.60
N LEU A 313 -21.16 -12.51 -8.19
CA LEU A 313 -21.45 -11.10 -7.93
C LEU A 313 -20.69 -10.25 -8.95
N SER A 314 -21.29 -9.15 -9.42
CA SER A 314 -20.51 -8.16 -10.19
C SER A 314 -19.46 -7.50 -9.29
N VAL A 315 -18.37 -6.98 -9.90
CA VAL A 315 -17.30 -6.28 -9.17
C VAL A 315 -17.88 -5.16 -8.29
N SER A 316 -18.76 -4.32 -8.85
CA SER A 316 -19.39 -3.21 -8.13
C SER A 316 -20.21 -3.68 -6.93
N ARG A 317 -21.02 -4.74 -7.08
CA ARG A 317 -21.82 -5.29 -5.95
C ARG A 317 -20.91 -5.85 -4.86
N MET A 318 -19.79 -6.47 -5.23
CA MET A 318 -18.87 -7.02 -4.25
C MET A 318 -18.18 -5.89 -3.45
N ILE A 319 -17.80 -4.80 -4.09
CA ILE A 319 -17.27 -3.62 -3.42
C ILE A 319 -18.33 -3.02 -2.49
N ALA A 320 -19.54 -2.76 -2.97
CA ALA A 320 -20.62 -2.19 -2.16
C ALA A 320 -20.90 -3.04 -0.90
N ILE A 321 -21.10 -4.35 -1.06
CA ILE A 321 -21.36 -5.25 0.08
C ILE A 321 -20.20 -5.21 1.08
N SER A 322 -18.96 -5.26 0.62
CA SER A 322 -17.79 -5.25 1.51
C SER A 322 -17.62 -3.92 2.23
N SER A 323 -17.92 -2.79 1.58
CA SER A 323 -17.88 -1.45 2.19
C SER A 323 -18.94 -1.31 3.29
N PHE A 324 -20.16 -1.81 3.08
CA PHE A 324 -21.19 -1.85 4.13
C PHE A 324 -20.80 -2.75 5.30
N ILE A 325 -20.21 -3.94 5.04
CA ILE A 325 -19.70 -4.82 6.10
C ILE A 325 -18.61 -4.10 6.89
N GLY A 326 -17.71 -3.42 6.20
CA GLY A 326 -16.65 -2.63 6.84
C GLY A 326 -17.19 -1.47 7.67
N ALA A 327 -18.22 -0.76 7.18
CA ALA A 327 -18.89 0.30 7.93
C ALA A 327 -19.51 -0.24 9.23
N VAL A 328 -20.16 -1.42 9.18
CA VAL A 328 -20.63 -2.13 10.39
C VAL A 328 -19.47 -2.46 11.33
N GLY A 329 -18.32 -2.90 10.80
CA GLY A 329 -17.11 -3.15 11.59
C GLY A 329 -16.64 -1.90 12.34
N TYR A 330 -16.60 -0.74 11.68
CA TYR A 330 -16.29 0.53 12.32
C TYR A 330 -17.32 0.93 13.41
N LEU A 331 -18.59 0.67 13.19
CA LEU A 331 -19.62 0.90 14.22
C LEU A 331 -19.46 -0.05 15.40
N VAL A 332 -19.13 -1.33 15.17
CA VAL A 332 -18.80 -2.27 16.25
C VAL A 332 -17.59 -1.78 17.05
N MET A 333 -16.58 -1.21 16.39
CA MET A 333 -15.40 -0.63 17.07
C MET A 333 -15.79 0.50 18.03
N MET A 334 -16.81 1.30 17.71
CA MET A 334 -17.32 2.37 18.57
C MET A 334 -17.72 1.87 19.97
N PHE A 335 -18.28 0.68 20.04
CA PHE A 335 -18.79 0.08 21.29
C PHE A 335 -17.80 -0.92 21.92
N ALA A 336 -16.66 -1.15 21.31
CA ALA A 336 -15.69 -2.17 21.75
C ALA A 336 -14.99 -1.79 23.06
N GLY A 337 -14.79 -0.48 23.34
CA GLY A 337 -14.03 -0.03 24.49
C GLY A 337 -12.67 -0.71 24.55
N GLY A 338 -12.31 -1.26 25.74
CA GLY A 338 -11.08 -2.03 25.94
C GLY A 338 -11.20 -3.54 25.65
N ASN A 339 -12.35 -4.02 25.15
CA ASN A 339 -12.57 -5.45 24.93
C ASN A 339 -11.85 -5.94 23.66
N VAL A 340 -10.71 -6.61 23.85
CA VAL A 340 -9.84 -7.10 22.75
C VAL A 340 -10.58 -8.04 21.80
N ALA A 341 -11.48 -8.89 22.30
CA ALA A 341 -12.23 -9.84 21.44
C ALA A 341 -13.18 -9.10 20.48
N ILE A 342 -13.89 -8.08 20.97
CA ILE A 342 -14.76 -7.25 20.13
C ILE A 342 -13.93 -6.46 19.12
N ILE A 343 -12.77 -5.91 19.54
CA ILE A 343 -11.84 -5.21 18.65
C ILE A 343 -11.33 -6.14 17.56
N MET A 344 -11.00 -7.42 17.85
CA MET A 344 -10.58 -8.39 16.84
C MET A 344 -11.67 -8.62 15.79
N VAL A 345 -12.92 -8.83 16.22
CA VAL A 345 -14.06 -8.99 15.30
C VAL A 345 -14.26 -7.72 14.45
N ALA A 346 -14.28 -6.55 15.09
CA ALA A 346 -14.40 -5.27 14.41
C ALA A 346 -13.29 -5.07 13.37
N SER A 347 -12.04 -5.40 13.73
CA SER A 347 -10.87 -5.26 12.83
C SER A 347 -10.97 -6.17 11.61
N VAL A 348 -11.48 -7.39 11.74
CA VAL A 348 -11.74 -8.28 10.61
C VAL A 348 -12.82 -7.70 9.69
N LEU A 349 -13.92 -7.19 10.27
CA LEU A 349 -14.99 -6.59 9.49
C LEU A 349 -14.54 -5.33 8.77
N THR A 350 -13.76 -4.44 9.42
CA THR A 350 -13.24 -3.22 8.79
C THR A 350 -12.25 -3.53 7.67
N ALA A 351 -11.41 -4.56 7.82
CA ALA A 351 -10.49 -4.97 6.77
C ALA A 351 -11.22 -5.50 5.52
N LEU A 352 -12.43 -6.05 5.67
CA LEU A 352 -13.25 -6.48 4.53
C LEU A 352 -13.66 -5.31 3.61
N ALA A 353 -13.72 -4.08 4.09
CA ALA A 353 -14.01 -2.91 3.26
C ALA A 353 -12.95 -2.69 2.18
N SER A 354 -11.68 -2.70 2.55
CA SER A 354 -10.58 -2.34 1.66
C SER A 354 -10.06 -3.49 0.79
N LEU A 355 -10.27 -4.75 1.21
CA LEU A 355 -9.74 -5.92 0.49
C LEU A 355 -10.24 -6.03 -0.95
N PRO A 356 -11.57 -6.00 -1.25
CA PRO A 356 -12.05 -6.13 -2.62
C PRO A 356 -11.51 -5.03 -3.53
N VAL A 357 -11.48 -3.78 -3.05
CA VAL A 357 -10.96 -2.66 -3.83
C VAL A 357 -9.49 -2.90 -4.19
N SER A 358 -8.67 -3.31 -3.22
CA SER A 358 -7.24 -3.56 -3.45
C SER A 358 -7.00 -4.66 -4.51
N PHE A 359 -7.85 -5.70 -4.55
CA PHE A 359 -7.71 -6.80 -5.51
C PHE A 359 -8.39 -6.53 -6.86
N LEU A 360 -9.48 -5.76 -6.86
CA LEU A 360 -10.30 -5.54 -8.05
C LEU A 360 -9.99 -4.23 -8.77
N ALA A 361 -9.30 -3.28 -8.12
CA ALA A 361 -8.90 -2.03 -8.74
C ALA A 361 -8.18 -2.20 -10.09
N PRO A 362 -7.23 -3.14 -10.25
CA PRO A 362 -6.61 -3.37 -11.55
C PRO A 362 -7.61 -3.79 -12.64
N ILE A 363 -8.65 -4.58 -12.28
CA ILE A 363 -9.70 -4.99 -13.21
C ILE A 363 -10.54 -3.78 -13.62
N LEU A 364 -10.94 -2.94 -12.67
CA LEU A 364 -11.70 -1.73 -12.95
C LEU A 364 -10.92 -0.74 -13.81
N VAL A 365 -9.60 -0.64 -13.64
CA VAL A 365 -8.73 0.18 -14.49
C VAL A 365 -8.71 -0.36 -15.92
N ILE A 366 -8.64 -1.68 -16.11
CA ILE A 366 -8.67 -2.33 -17.43
C ILE A 366 -10.02 -2.12 -18.09
N ASP A 367 -11.13 -2.31 -17.37
CA ASP A 367 -12.49 -2.11 -17.88
C ASP A 367 -12.70 -0.66 -18.34
N ASN A 368 -12.22 0.32 -17.58
CA ASN A 368 -12.24 1.72 -17.95
C ASN A 368 -11.42 2.00 -19.23
N SER A 369 -10.27 1.34 -19.37
CA SER A 369 -9.42 1.48 -20.56
C SER A 369 -10.09 0.87 -21.81
N THR A 370 -10.81 -0.23 -21.64
CA THR A 370 -11.61 -0.86 -22.70
C THR A 370 -12.77 0.05 -23.13
N TYR A 371 -13.40 0.76 -22.19
CA TYR A 371 -14.42 1.77 -22.50
C TYR A 371 -13.85 2.92 -23.34
N ASN A 372 -12.63 3.40 -23.04
CA ASN A 372 -11.95 4.41 -23.88
C ASN A 372 -11.76 3.94 -25.31
N GLU A 373 -11.31 2.69 -25.49
CA GLU A 373 -11.13 2.07 -26.80
C GLU A 373 -12.46 1.97 -27.57
N TRP A 374 -13.53 1.57 -26.89
CA TRP A 374 -14.87 1.55 -27.49
C TRP A 374 -15.36 2.93 -27.94
N LYS A 375 -14.96 4.00 -27.24
CA LYS A 375 -15.24 5.40 -27.62
C LYS A 375 -14.35 5.91 -28.75
N GLY A 376 -13.43 5.10 -29.29
CA GLY A 376 -12.47 5.49 -30.32
C GLY A 376 -11.24 6.25 -29.81
N HIS A 377 -11.00 6.23 -28.51
CA HIS A 377 -9.79 6.81 -27.88
C HIS A 377 -8.72 5.74 -27.65
N ARG A 378 -7.46 6.18 -27.42
CA ARG A 378 -6.39 5.26 -27.03
C ARG A 378 -6.73 4.52 -25.73
N ARG A 379 -6.33 3.26 -25.68
CA ARG A 379 -6.34 2.46 -24.45
C ARG A 379 -5.24 2.98 -23.52
N LEU A 380 -5.61 3.59 -22.38
CA LEU A 380 -4.70 4.30 -21.48
C LEU A 380 -4.75 3.68 -20.07
N GLU A 381 -4.37 2.40 -19.94
CA GLU A 381 -4.39 1.66 -18.67
C GLU A 381 -3.48 2.31 -17.62
N SER A 382 -2.28 2.74 -18.03
CA SER A 382 -1.33 3.41 -17.16
C SER A 382 -1.85 4.75 -16.60
N VAL A 383 -2.61 5.49 -17.41
CA VAL A 383 -3.26 6.75 -16.97
C VAL A 383 -4.34 6.47 -15.94
N GLY A 384 -5.18 5.44 -16.18
CA GLY A 384 -6.21 5.01 -15.22
C GLY A 384 -5.61 4.60 -13.87
N GLY A 385 -4.53 3.83 -13.89
CA GLY A 385 -3.80 3.43 -12.68
C GLY A 385 -3.17 4.61 -11.94
N ALA A 386 -2.58 5.56 -12.68
CA ALA A 386 -1.99 6.76 -12.11
C ALA A 386 -3.04 7.66 -11.43
N LEU A 387 -4.20 7.85 -12.05
CA LEU A 387 -5.31 8.61 -11.48
C LEU A 387 -5.88 7.94 -10.23
N PHE A 388 -6.06 6.62 -10.27
CA PHE A 388 -6.48 5.84 -9.11
C PHE A 388 -5.52 6.05 -7.93
N SER A 389 -4.22 5.88 -8.16
CA SER A 389 -3.19 6.04 -7.13
C SER A 389 -3.12 7.48 -6.60
N PHE A 390 -3.22 8.48 -7.48
CA PHE A 390 -3.23 9.88 -7.09
C PHE A 390 -4.43 10.21 -6.19
N SER A 391 -5.64 9.79 -6.59
CA SER A 391 -6.86 10.02 -5.81
C SER A 391 -6.78 9.36 -4.43
N GLY A 392 -6.25 8.13 -4.34
CA GLY A 392 -5.99 7.47 -3.06
C GLY A 392 -5.02 8.23 -2.16
N THR A 393 -3.95 8.80 -2.74
CA THR A 393 -2.98 9.63 -1.99
C THR A 393 -3.62 10.91 -1.46
N VAL A 394 -4.49 11.55 -2.23
CA VAL A 394 -5.28 12.70 -1.76
C VAL A 394 -6.20 12.29 -0.60
N GLY A 395 -6.86 11.14 -0.70
CA GLY A 395 -7.67 10.58 0.39
C GLY A 395 -6.86 10.37 1.68
N GLN A 396 -5.66 9.82 1.57
CA GLN A 396 -4.75 9.65 2.71
C GLN A 396 -4.37 10.99 3.36
N ALA A 397 -4.14 12.04 2.54
CA ALA A 397 -3.86 13.39 3.04
C ALA A 397 -5.04 13.94 3.84
N ILE A 398 -6.26 13.78 3.33
CA ILE A 398 -7.50 14.20 4.01
C ILE A 398 -7.63 13.46 5.35
N ALA A 399 -7.42 12.14 5.39
CA ALA A 399 -7.48 11.36 6.64
C ALA A 399 -6.47 11.84 7.69
N ALA A 400 -5.23 12.11 7.27
CA ALA A 400 -4.19 12.61 8.16
C ALA A 400 -4.55 13.99 8.74
N GLY A 401 -5.04 14.90 7.88
CA GLY A 401 -5.50 16.23 8.29
C GLY A 401 -6.68 16.15 9.26
N LEU A 402 -7.72 15.36 8.93
CA LEU A 402 -8.89 15.15 9.78
C LEU A 402 -8.50 14.58 11.15
N THR A 403 -7.59 13.59 11.18
CA THR A 403 -7.09 13.02 12.44
C THR A 403 -6.45 14.11 13.31
N GLY A 404 -5.55 14.92 12.73
CA GLY A 404 -4.89 16.01 13.47
C GLY A 404 -5.86 17.06 13.98
N VAL A 405 -6.82 17.49 13.16
CA VAL A 405 -7.83 18.50 13.52
C VAL A 405 -8.76 17.98 14.62
N VAL A 406 -9.29 16.76 14.50
CA VAL A 406 -10.20 16.19 15.50
C VAL A 406 -9.48 16.05 16.85
N LEU A 407 -8.26 15.52 16.87
CA LEU A 407 -7.48 15.39 18.11
C LEU A 407 -7.23 16.77 18.75
N ALA A 408 -6.88 17.78 17.97
CA ALA A 408 -6.66 19.14 18.50
C ALA A 408 -7.94 19.77 19.04
N MET A 409 -9.06 19.66 18.31
CA MET A 409 -10.36 20.23 18.72
C MET A 409 -10.94 19.56 19.96
N THR A 410 -10.62 18.29 20.19
CA THR A 410 -11.06 17.55 21.37
C THR A 410 -10.11 17.69 22.57
N GLY A 411 -9.09 18.55 22.46
CA GLY A 411 -8.17 18.84 23.54
C GLY A 411 -7.21 17.70 23.89
N TYR A 412 -6.86 16.88 22.88
CA TYR A 412 -5.87 15.83 23.03
C TYR A 412 -4.52 16.40 23.47
N ASN A 413 -3.93 15.83 24.52
CA ASN A 413 -2.62 16.22 25.05
C ASN A 413 -1.69 15.01 25.13
N GLY A 414 -0.73 14.88 24.20
CA GLY A 414 0.25 13.80 24.17
C GLY A 414 1.17 13.73 25.37
N GLY A 415 1.33 14.86 26.13
CA GLY A 415 2.09 14.92 27.38
C GLY A 415 1.39 14.29 28.58
N ALA A 416 0.05 14.18 28.53
CA ALA A 416 -0.73 13.61 29.61
C ALA A 416 -0.67 12.07 29.62
N ASP A 417 -0.71 11.48 30.81
CA ASP A 417 -0.81 10.02 30.95
C ASP A 417 -2.24 9.55 30.79
N GLU A 418 -3.19 10.35 31.22
CA GLU A 418 -4.63 10.14 31.02
C GLU A 418 -5.21 11.28 30.17
N GLN A 419 -6.11 10.92 29.26
CA GLN A 419 -6.79 11.88 28.41
C GLN A 419 -8.15 12.28 28.98
N SER A 420 -8.58 13.51 28.67
CA SER A 420 -9.93 13.95 29.04
C SER A 420 -10.99 13.10 28.34
N ALA A 421 -12.20 13.03 28.91
CA ALA A 421 -13.32 12.33 28.29
C ALA A 421 -13.63 12.84 26.84
N GLN A 422 -13.42 14.15 26.63
CA GLN A 422 -13.60 14.76 25.31
C GLN A 422 -12.52 14.27 24.33
N ALA A 423 -11.25 14.19 24.73
CA ALA A 423 -10.16 13.67 23.90
C ALA A 423 -10.36 12.17 23.59
N ILE A 424 -10.79 11.37 24.58
CA ILE A 424 -11.16 9.97 24.36
C ILE A 424 -12.29 9.87 23.33
N GLY A 425 -13.34 10.69 23.42
CA GLY A 425 -14.39 10.79 22.43
C GLY A 425 -13.88 11.10 21.02
N GLY A 426 -12.89 12.00 20.90
CA GLY A 426 -12.21 12.32 19.64
C GLY A 426 -11.45 11.12 19.06
N ILE A 427 -10.69 10.40 19.90
CA ILE A 427 -9.98 9.18 19.48
C ILE A 427 -10.95 8.11 18.97
N VAL A 428 -12.05 7.88 19.71
CA VAL A 428 -13.10 6.94 19.30
C VAL A 428 -13.72 7.40 17.97
N ALA A 429 -14.03 8.68 17.81
CA ALA A 429 -14.62 9.25 16.62
C ALA A 429 -13.78 8.93 15.35
N VAL A 430 -12.50 9.26 15.41
CA VAL A 430 -11.58 9.08 14.27
C VAL A 430 -11.30 7.60 13.97
N ASN A 431 -11.42 6.73 14.98
CA ASN A 431 -11.16 5.30 14.81
C ASN A 431 -12.43 4.47 14.50
N SER A 432 -13.62 5.09 14.54
CA SER A 432 -14.89 4.36 14.38
C SER A 432 -15.88 5.06 13.46
N TRP A 433 -16.73 5.95 13.98
CA TRP A 433 -17.85 6.47 13.20
C TRP A 433 -17.44 7.38 12.04
N VAL A 434 -16.31 8.12 12.12
CA VAL A 434 -15.81 8.92 10.99
C VAL A 434 -15.48 8.03 9.79
N PRO A 435 -14.61 7.00 9.90
CA PRO A 435 -14.39 6.09 8.78
C PRO A 435 -15.65 5.28 8.39
N ALA A 436 -16.58 5.00 9.32
CA ALA A 436 -17.85 4.34 8.98
C ALA A 436 -18.68 5.16 7.98
N ILE A 437 -18.76 6.50 8.15
CA ILE A 437 -19.45 7.38 7.21
C ILE A 437 -18.85 7.26 5.81
N PHE A 438 -17.53 7.30 5.68
CA PHE A 438 -16.88 7.15 4.38
C PHE A 438 -17.08 5.76 3.78
N GLY A 439 -17.10 4.70 4.59
CA GLY A 439 -17.44 3.35 4.13
C GLY A 439 -18.87 3.22 3.58
N VAL A 440 -19.82 3.94 4.18
CA VAL A 440 -21.21 4.01 3.64
C VAL A 440 -21.26 4.82 2.34
N VAL A 441 -20.48 5.90 2.23
CA VAL A 441 -20.43 6.73 1.00
C VAL A 441 -19.82 5.95 -0.17
N GLU A 442 -18.90 5.04 0.09
CA GLU A 442 -18.32 4.18 -0.94
C GLU A 442 -19.30 3.14 -1.48
N GLY A 443 -20.10 2.50 -0.62
CA GLY A 443 -21.06 1.45 -0.95
C GLY A 443 -22.29 1.96 -1.67
#